data_141be78db912f66270c9d225bfe76191
#
_entry.id   141be78db912f66270c9d225bfe76191
#
_cell.length_a   1.000
_cell.length_b   1.000
_cell.length_c   1.000
_cell.angle_alpha   90.00
_cell.angle_beta   90.00
_cell.angle_gamma   90.00
#
_symmetry.space_group_name_H-M   'P 1'
#
loop_
_entity.id
_entity.type
_entity.pdbx_description
1 polymer ?
#
loop_
_entity_poly.entity_id
_entity_poly.type
_entity_poly.pdbx_seq_one_letter_code
_entity_poly.pdbx_strand_id
1 'polypeptide(L)'
;MERRPKFLDELRTMLDYSPDDEARLLNSLSWQVFKKGHVIDGQNEILANLFYIHRGAARTYYIERGKEFNYAFSFEGEFVIRPLSMMQKQKQQMFVQFLSETEICYTPVVSLSNAILSSEEYSRVINAALERHIEYLEEHMFMLRMEARDRYFWALKKYPHILDVVSVTQLASFLNLTKET
;
A
#
# COMPACT_ATOMS: atom_id res chain seq x y z
N MET A 1 13.87 1.33 -20.80
CA MET A 1 14.25 1.75 -19.44
C MET A 1 13.91 0.59 -18.52
N GLU A 2 14.89 0.07 -17.82
CA GLU A 2 14.70 -1.09 -16.94
C GLU A 2 13.75 -0.74 -15.81
N ARG A 3 12.72 -1.56 -15.58
CA ARG A 3 11.73 -1.35 -14.53
C ARG A 3 12.38 -1.68 -13.18
N ARG A 4 12.83 -0.67 -12.45
CA ARG A 4 13.46 -0.83 -11.13
C ARG A 4 12.65 -0.08 -10.06
N PRO A 5 12.00 -0.78 -9.12
CA PRO A 5 11.25 -0.15 -8.04
C PRO A 5 12.16 0.59 -7.05
N LYS A 6 11.72 1.76 -6.59
CA LYS A 6 12.47 2.59 -5.62
C LYS A 6 12.71 1.89 -4.27
N PHE A 7 11.82 0.96 -3.87
CA PHE A 7 11.98 0.25 -2.60
C PHE A 7 13.27 -0.57 -2.51
N LEU A 8 13.88 -0.91 -3.64
CA LEU A 8 15.19 -1.60 -3.65
C LEU A 8 16.31 -0.75 -3.03
N ASP A 9 16.21 0.58 -3.15
CA ASP A 9 17.18 1.48 -2.52
C ASP A 9 17.03 1.46 -1.00
N GLU A 10 15.79 1.36 -0.49
CA GLU A 10 15.51 1.18 0.93
C GLU A 10 16.00 -0.19 1.43
N LEU A 11 15.75 -1.25 0.67
CA LEU A 11 16.25 -2.58 1.03
C LEU A 11 17.77 -2.61 1.16
N ARG A 12 18.50 -1.89 0.30
CA ARG A 12 19.97 -1.78 0.40
C ARG A 12 20.46 -1.11 1.67
N THR A 13 19.65 -0.27 2.30
CA THR A 13 20.00 0.32 3.61
C THR A 13 19.78 -0.64 4.78
N MET A 14 18.92 -1.64 4.59
CA MET A 14 18.52 -2.60 5.62
C MET A 14 19.25 -3.93 5.53
N LEU A 15 19.66 -4.31 4.32
CA LEU A 15 20.21 -5.61 4.00
C LEU A 15 21.49 -5.45 3.19
N ASP A 16 22.48 -6.27 3.55
CA ASP A 16 23.70 -6.41 2.75
C ASP A 16 23.49 -7.55 1.72
N TYR A 17 22.93 -7.19 0.55
CA TYR A 17 22.69 -8.14 -0.51
C TYR A 17 23.50 -7.80 -1.78
N SER A 18 23.92 -8.85 -2.47
CA SER A 18 24.75 -8.75 -3.66
C SER A 18 23.97 -8.24 -4.89
N PRO A 19 24.64 -7.76 -5.94
CA PRO A 19 23.98 -7.46 -7.21
C PRO A 19 23.22 -8.66 -7.80
N ASP A 20 23.69 -9.88 -7.56
CA ASP A 20 23.03 -11.12 -8.01
C ASP A 20 21.72 -11.37 -7.25
N ASP A 21 21.65 -11.02 -5.96
CA ASP A 21 20.45 -11.12 -5.15
C ASP A 21 19.42 -10.07 -5.62
N GLU A 22 19.87 -8.85 -5.94
CA GLU A 22 18.99 -7.84 -6.54
C GLU A 22 18.41 -8.32 -7.88
N ALA A 23 19.25 -8.90 -8.74
CA ALA A 23 18.78 -9.46 -10.00
C ALA A 23 17.76 -10.58 -9.81
N ARG A 24 17.96 -11.47 -8.83
CA ARG A 24 16.98 -12.51 -8.48
C ARG A 24 15.68 -11.91 -7.98
N LEU A 25 15.75 -10.89 -7.12
CA LEU A 25 14.58 -10.18 -6.61
C LEU A 25 13.80 -9.52 -7.74
N LEU A 26 14.48 -8.77 -8.62
CA LEU A 26 13.86 -8.15 -9.80
C LEU A 26 13.17 -9.18 -10.71
N ASN A 27 13.80 -10.33 -10.93
CA ASN A 27 13.24 -11.41 -11.74
C ASN A 27 12.04 -12.11 -11.06
N SER A 28 11.91 -12.01 -9.74
CA SER A 28 10.77 -12.56 -9.00
C SER A 28 9.54 -11.65 -9.02
N LEU A 29 9.70 -10.37 -9.44
CA LEU A 29 8.61 -9.41 -9.48
C LEU A 29 7.72 -9.63 -10.70
N SER A 30 6.44 -9.78 -10.46
CA SER A 30 5.42 -9.70 -11.51
C SER A 30 4.96 -8.26 -11.67
N TRP A 31 4.74 -7.83 -12.93
CA TRP A 31 4.34 -6.47 -13.28
C TRP A 31 2.96 -6.45 -13.90
N GLN A 32 2.14 -5.48 -13.52
CA GLN A 32 0.81 -5.30 -14.07
C GLN A 32 0.42 -3.82 -14.13
N VAL A 33 -0.32 -3.45 -15.18
CA VAL A 33 -0.90 -2.11 -15.33
C VAL A 33 -2.41 -2.22 -15.22
N PHE A 34 -2.99 -1.37 -14.39
CA PHE A 34 -4.42 -1.25 -14.21
C PHE A 34 -4.92 0.11 -14.68
N LYS A 35 -6.10 0.11 -15.30
CA LYS A 35 -6.79 1.36 -15.68
C LYS A 35 -7.40 2.03 -14.47
N LYS A 36 -7.56 3.35 -14.54
CA LYS A 36 -8.36 4.11 -13.55
C LYS A 36 -9.73 3.47 -13.35
N GLY A 37 -10.13 3.35 -12.08
CA GLY A 37 -11.43 2.79 -11.68
C GLY A 37 -11.46 1.27 -11.56
N HIS A 38 -10.43 0.54 -12.03
CA HIS A 38 -10.37 -0.90 -11.82
C HIS A 38 -10.33 -1.24 -10.34
N VAL A 39 -11.08 -2.25 -9.94
CA VAL A 39 -11.18 -2.70 -8.54
C VAL A 39 -10.67 -4.13 -8.43
N ILE A 40 -9.79 -4.34 -7.47
CA ILE A 40 -9.38 -5.68 -7.04
C ILE A 40 -10.14 -6.01 -5.76
N ASP A 41 -10.89 -7.10 -5.79
CA ASP A 41 -11.57 -7.66 -4.62
C ASP A 41 -10.52 -8.18 -3.61
N GLY A 42 -10.78 -7.98 -2.34
CA GLY A 42 -9.93 -8.44 -1.24
C GLY A 42 -9.73 -9.95 -1.15
N GLN A 43 -10.48 -10.72 -1.93
CA GLN A 43 -10.30 -12.17 -2.08
C GLN A 43 -9.33 -12.53 -3.21
N ASN A 44 -8.90 -11.56 -4.02
CA ASN A 44 -7.96 -11.78 -5.11
C ASN A 44 -6.58 -12.12 -4.55
N GLU A 45 -5.94 -13.13 -5.14
CA GLU A 45 -4.63 -13.62 -4.73
C GLU A 45 -3.51 -12.57 -4.84
N ILE A 46 -3.63 -11.59 -5.74
CA ILE A 46 -2.67 -10.48 -5.87
C ILE A 46 -2.51 -9.74 -4.55
N LEU A 47 -3.60 -9.54 -3.79
CA LEU A 47 -3.57 -8.83 -2.52
C LEU A 47 -3.01 -9.65 -1.35
N ALA A 48 -2.76 -10.94 -1.54
CA ALA A 48 -2.00 -11.76 -0.59
C ALA A 48 -0.48 -11.62 -0.76
N ASN A 49 -0.04 -10.87 -1.77
CA ASN A 49 1.35 -10.64 -2.11
C ASN A 49 1.84 -9.31 -1.53
N LEU A 50 3.15 -9.13 -1.53
CA LEU A 50 3.76 -7.82 -1.36
C LEU A 50 3.46 -6.99 -2.62
N PHE A 51 2.67 -5.94 -2.46
CA PHE A 51 2.10 -5.15 -3.54
C PHE A 51 2.59 -3.71 -3.48
N TYR A 52 3.34 -3.29 -4.48
CA TYR A 52 4.01 -1.98 -4.54
C TYR A 52 3.49 -1.16 -5.73
N ILE A 53 3.18 0.11 -5.49
CA ILE A 53 2.78 1.06 -6.54
C ILE A 53 4.05 1.66 -7.13
N HIS A 54 4.42 1.22 -8.33
CA HIS A 54 5.56 1.76 -9.08
C HIS A 54 5.24 3.14 -9.66
N ARG A 55 4.01 3.33 -10.15
CA ARG A 55 3.49 4.59 -10.68
C ARG A 55 1.97 4.62 -10.52
N GLY A 56 1.41 5.76 -10.16
CA GLY A 56 -0.03 5.96 -10.02
C GLY A 56 -0.50 6.03 -8.57
N ALA A 57 -1.77 5.71 -8.35
CA ALA A 57 -2.39 5.79 -7.04
C ALA A 57 -3.54 4.80 -6.89
N ALA A 58 -3.74 4.33 -5.66
CA ALA A 58 -4.85 3.46 -5.29
C ALA A 58 -5.46 3.88 -3.95
N ARG A 59 -6.70 3.48 -3.75
CA ARG A 59 -7.35 3.53 -2.43
C ARG A 59 -7.68 2.11 -1.96
N THR A 60 -7.58 1.90 -0.67
CA THR A 60 -8.11 0.72 0.00
C THR A 60 -9.36 1.12 0.78
N TYR A 61 -10.44 0.38 0.62
CA TYR A 61 -11.71 0.65 1.29
C TYR A 61 -12.44 -0.65 1.64
N TYR A 62 -13.39 -0.56 2.54
CA TYR A 62 -14.33 -1.63 2.87
C TYR A 62 -15.76 -1.13 2.73
N ILE A 63 -16.70 -2.07 2.67
CA ILE A 63 -18.13 -1.77 2.55
C ILE A 63 -18.81 -2.22 3.85
N GLU A 64 -19.46 -1.29 4.53
CA GLU A 64 -20.28 -1.57 5.70
C GLU A 64 -21.68 -0.99 5.49
N ARG A 65 -22.71 -1.83 5.60
CA ARG A 65 -24.13 -1.46 5.40
C ARG A 65 -24.37 -0.69 4.09
N GLY A 66 -23.73 -1.13 3.01
CA GLY A 66 -23.87 -0.55 1.67
C GLY A 66 -23.13 0.79 1.47
N LYS A 67 -22.30 1.23 2.41
CA LYS A 67 -21.47 2.43 2.31
C LYS A 67 -19.99 2.06 2.22
N GLU A 68 -19.25 2.78 1.39
CA GLU A 68 -17.81 2.66 1.29
C GLU A 68 -17.12 3.51 2.37
N PHE A 69 -16.17 2.90 3.05
CA PHE A 69 -15.30 3.57 4.03
C PHE A 69 -13.86 3.45 3.57
N ASN A 70 -13.24 4.58 3.25
CA ASN A 70 -11.85 4.60 2.83
C ASN A 70 -10.93 4.37 4.03
N TYR A 71 -10.11 3.33 3.92
CA TYR A 71 -9.16 2.94 4.94
C TYR A 71 -7.79 3.59 4.71
N ALA A 72 -7.31 3.59 3.46
CA ALA A 72 -6.00 4.11 3.11
C ALA A 72 -5.97 4.62 1.66
N PHE A 73 -5.07 5.54 1.41
CA PHE A 73 -4.58 5.88 0.07
C PHE A 73 -3.13 5.43 -0.03
N SER A 74 -2.74 4.96 -1.20
CA SER A 74 -1.36 4.60 -1.51
C SER A 74 -0.98 5.20 -2.85
N PHE A 75 0.20 5.81 -2.90
CA PHE A 75 0.72 6.55 -4.03
C PHE A 75 2.00 5.90 -4.59
N GLU A 76 2.56 6.50 -5.63
CA GLU A 76 3.84 6.09 -6.20
C GLU A 76 4.91 5.99 -5.11
N GLY A 77 5.61 4.87 -5.08
CA GLY A 77 6.65 4.63 -4.10
C GLY A 77 6.18 3.92 -2.83
N GLU A 78 4.88 3.61 -2.71
CA GLU A 78 4.32 3.02 -1.50
C GLU A 78 3.87 1.58 -1.70
N PHE A 79 3.90 0.83 -0.62
CA PHE A 79 3.30 -0.51 -0.55
C PHE A 79 1.83 -0.42 -0.15
N VAL A 80 1.01 -1.24 -0.78
CA VAL A 80 -0.33 -1.54 -0.28
C VAL A 80 -0.22 -2.70 0.70
N ILE A 81 -0.07 -2.37 1.99
CA ILE A 81 0.17 -3.37 3.03
C ILE A 81 -1.16 -3.84 3.61
N ARG A 82 -1.32 -5.16 3.64
CA ARG A 82 -2.46 -5.84 4.27
C ARG A 82 -1.95 -6.96 5.19
N PRO A 83 -1.43 -6.62 6.38
CA PRO A 83 -0.70 -7.56 7.25
C PRO A 83 -1.47 -8.84 7.53
N LEU A 84 -2.77 -8.75 7.85
CA LEU A 84 -3.58 -9.92 8.17
C LEU A 84 -3.79 -10.85 6.96
N SER A 85 -3.93 -10.32 5.75
CA SER A 85 -4.02 -11.14 4.54
C SER A 85 -2.70 -11.84 4.24
N MET A 86 -1.58 -11.13 4.44
CA MET A 86 -0.24 -11.65 4.20
C MET A 86 0.16 -12.72 5.22
N MET A 87 -0.14 -12.49 6.51
CA MET A 87 0.31 -13.38 7.60
C MET A 87 -0.65 -14.54 7.87
N GLN A 88 -1.95 -14.32 7.78
CA GLN A 88 -2.97 -15.29 8.21
C GLN A 88 -3.72 -15.92 7.04
N LYS A 89 -3.43 -15.51 5.79
CA LYS A 89 -4.15 -15.92 4.58
C LYS A 89 -5.68 -15.73 4.71
N GLN A 90 -6.11 -14.82 5.59
CA GLN A 90 -7.52 -14.55 5.79
C GLN A 90 -8.06 -13.69 4.65
N LYS A 91 -9.17 -14.11 4.09
CA LYS A 91 -9.94 -13.32 3.13
C LYS A 91 -10.54 -12.12 3.85
N GLN A 92 -10.14 -10.91 3.49
CA GLN A 92 -10.70 -9.68 4.05
C GLN A 92 -11.72 -9.09 3.07
N GLN A 93 -12.77 -8.47 3.61
CA GLN A 93 -13.76 -7.72 2.83
C GLN A 93 -13.26 -6.29 2.51
N MET A 94 -12.02 -6.19 2.07
CA MET A 94 -11.42 -4.92 1.63
C MET A 94 -11.18 -4.96 0.13
N PHE A 95 -11.34 -3.82 -0.50
CA PHE A 95 -11.17 -3.62 -1.93
C PHE A 95 -10.04 -2.65 -2.17
N VAL A 96 -9.32 -2.85 -3.27
CA VAL A 96 -8.33 -1.87 -3.77
C VAL A 96 -8.82 -1.33 -5.10
N GLN A 97 -9.04 -0.01 -5.18
CA GLN A 97 -9.42 0.66 -6.42
C GLN A 97 -8.30 1.58 -6.89
N PHE A 98 -7.95 1.48 -8.17
CA PHE A 98 -6.96 2.36 -8.78
C PHE A 98 -7.59 3.72 -9.14
N LEU A 99 -6.95 4.79 -8.67
CA LEU A 99 -7.43 6.17 -8.81
C LEU A 99 -6.92 6.86 -10.08
N SER A 100 -5.87 6.31 -10.68
CA SER A 100 -5.30 6.69 -11.96
C SER A 100 -4.94 5.43 -12.76
N GLU A 101 -4.38 5.56 -13.97
CA GLU A 101 -3.64 4.47 -14.57
C GLU A 101 -2.44 4.16 -13.67
N THR A 102 -2.35 2.91 -13.21
CA THR A 102 -1.42 2.51 -12.15
C THR A 102 -0.62 1.30 -12.58
N GLU A 103 0.69 1.43 -12.54
CA GLU A 103 1.62 0.32 -12.72
C GLU A 103 2.08 -0.17 -11.35
N ILE A 104 1.96 -1.48 -11.16
CA ILE A 104 2.36 -2.14 -9.92
C ILE A 104 3.41 -3.19 -10.18
N CYS A 105 4.20 -3.50 -9.16
CA CYS A 105 4.88 -4.78 -9.08
C CYS A 105 4.50 -5.51 -7.79
N TYR A 106 4.49 -6.83 -7.86
CA TYR A 106 4.14 -7.67 -6.72
C TYR A 106 4.92 -8.98 -6.75
N THR A 107 5.12 -9.56 -5.58
CA THR A 107 5.73 -10.87 -5.41
C THR A 107 5.10 -11.59 -4.23
N PRO A 108 4.93 -12.92 -4.29
CA PRO A 108 4.51 -13.69 -3.13
C PRO A 108 5.50 -13.50 -1.98
N VAL A 109 4.99 -13.20 -0.79
CA VAL A 109 5.83 -13.02 0.41
C VAL A 109 6.70 -14.25 0.67
N VAL A 110 6.16 -15.46 0.39
CA VAL A 110 6.89 -16.73 0.49
C VAL A 110 8.07 -16.81 -0.49
N SER A 111 7.97 -16.15 -1.65
CA SER A 111 9.07 -16.17 -2.63
C SER A 111 10.29 -15.38 -2.15
N LEU A 112 10.08 -14.37 -1.30
CA LEU A 112 11.18 -13.63 -0.68
C LEU A 112 11.96 -14.49 0.32
N SER A 113 11.27 -15.33 1.10
CA SER A 113 11.90 -16.15 2.14
C SER A 113 12.63 -17.37 1.59
N ASN A 114 12.21 -17.92 0.46
CA ASN A 114 12.71 -19.20 -0.03
C ASN A 114 13.84 -19.09 -1.07
N ALA A 115 13.96 -17.96 -1.74
CA ALA A 115 14.82 -17.86 -2.92
C ALA A 115 15.90 -16.77 -2.82
N ILE A 116 15.76 -15.78 -1.95
CA ILE A 116 16.54 -14.55 -2.02
C ILE A 116 17.10 -14.11 -0.66
N LEU A 117 16.31 -14.23 0.41
CA LEU A 117 16.66 -13.74 1.73
C LEU A 117 16.87 -14.90 2.71
N SER A 118 17.86 -14.78 3.58
CA SER A 118 17.94 -15.61 4.77
C SER A 118 16.73 -15.40 5.69
N SER A 119 16.47 -16.32 6.60
CA SER A 119 15.36 -16.18 7.57
C SER A 119 15.46 -14.90 8.40
N GLU A 120 16.67 -14.45 8.71
CA GLU A 120 16.91 -13.21 9.46
C GLU A 120 16.60 -11.96 8.64
N GLU A 121 17.08 -11.91 7.39
CA GLU A 121 16.81 -10.80 6.47
C GLU A 121 15.32 -10.68 6.15
N TYR A 122 14.68 -11.82 5.89
CA TYR A 122 13.23 -11.87 5.70
C TYR A 122 12.49 -11.30 6.91
N SER A 123 12.88 -11.70 8.13
CA SER A 123 12.26 -11.19 9.36
C SER A 123 12.47 -9.69 9.51
N ARG A 124 13.65 -9.16 9.17
CA ARG A 124 13.91 -7.71 9.19
C ARG A 124 12.99 -6.94 8.23
N VAL A 125 12.83 -7.43 7.00
CA VAL A 125 11.95 -6.80 6.01
C VAL A 125 10.49 -6.80 6.46
N ILE A 126 10.00 -7.92 6.97
CA ILE A 126 8.62 -8.02 7.45
C ILE A 126 8.39 -7.15 8.68
N ASN A 127 9.33 -7.12 9.62
CA ASN A 127 9.22 -6.27 10.81
C ASN A 127 9.16 -4.79 10.42
N ALA A 128 10.04 -4.33 9.52
CA ALA A 128 10.01 -2.95 9.03
C ALA A 128 8.68 -2.59 8.32
N ALA A 129 8.11 -3.52 7.57
CA ALA A 129 6.80 -3.32 6.95
C ALA A 129 5.68 -3.22 7.99
N LEU A 130 5.73 -4.05 9.05
CA LEU A 130 4.78 -4.00 10.17
C LEU A 130 4.93 -2.74 10.99
N GLU A 131 6.15 -2.31 11.29
CA GLU A 131 6.44 -1.04 12.00
C GLU A 131 5.83 0.14 11.25
N ARG A 132 6.07 0.27 9.95
CA ARG A 132 5.45 1.31 9.11
C ARG A 132 3.92 1.25 9.13
N HIS A 133 3.37 0.05 9.15
CA HIS A 133 1.92 -0.10 9.24
C HIS A 133 1.37 0.33 10.60
N ILE A 134 2.08 0.03 11.69
CA ILE A 134 1.73 0.48 13.03
C ILE A 134 1.81 2.01 13.11
N GLU A 135 2.89 2.62 12.63
CA GLU A 135 3.03 4.08 12.55
C GLU A 135 1.86 4.72 11.79
N TYR A 136 1.50 4.15 10.64
CA TYR A 136 0.35 4.60 9.87
C TYR A 136 -0.94 4.55 10.68
N LEU A 137 -1.19 3.46 11.42
CA LEU A 137 -2.39 3.30 12.25
C LEU A 137 -2.41 4.30 13.41
N GLU A 138 -1.27 4.52 14.08
CA GLU A 138 -1.15 5.49 15.16
C GLU A 138 -1.42 6.91 14.65
N GLU A 139 -0.77 7.32 13.55
CA GLU A 139 -1.02 8.62 12.94
C GLU A 139 -2.49 8.80 12.54
N HIS A 140 -3.10 7.77 11.98
CA HIS A 140 -4.52 7.79 11.62
C HIS A 140 -5.42 7.93 12.85
N MET A 141 -5.12 7.21 13.93
CA MET A 141 -5.83 7.34 15.20
C MET A 141 -5.72 8.75 15.79
N PHE A 142 -4.53 9.35 15.75
CA PHE A 142 -4.34 10.74 16.21
C PHE A 142 -5.11 11.72 15.31
N MET A 143 -5.05 11.55 14.00
CA MET A 143 -5.80 12.37 13.05
C MET A 143 -7.30 12.36 13.37
N LEU A 144 -7.89 11.21 13.67
CA LEU A 144 -9.31 11.09 14.02
C LEU A 144 -9.72 11.85 15.30
N ARG A 145 -8.77 12.26 16.14
CA ARG A 145 -9.00 13.08 17.36
C ARG A 145 -8.92 14.58 17.10
N MET A 146 -8.41 14.99 15.93
CA MET A 146 -8.31 16.40 15.56
C MET A 146 -9.69 16.97 15.19
N GLU A 147 -9.80 18.29 15.22
CA GLU A 147 -10.95 19.00 14.66
C GLU A 147 -11.05 18.79 13.15
N ALA A 148 -12.25 18.90 12.58
CA ALA A 148 -12.52 18.62 11.16
C ALA A 148 -11.57 19.37 10.21
N ARG A 149 -11.36 20.67 10.47
CA ARG A 149 -10.45 21.51 9.70
C ARG A 149 -9.00 21.00 9.75
N ASP A 150 -8.55 20.60 10.91
CA ASP A 150 -7.17 20.14 11.12
C ASP A 150 -6.91 18.79 10.46
N ARG A 151 -7.91 17.90 10.43
CA ARG A 151 -7.85 16.63 9.67
C ARG A 151 -7.62 16.90 8.19
N TYR A 152 -8.32 17.88 7.63
CA TYR A 152 -8.17 18.25 6.22
C TYR A 152 -6.75 18.76 5.92
N PHE A 153 -6.24 19.69 6.73
CA PHE A 153 -4.87 20.20 6.55
C PHE A 153 -3.81 19.11 6.79
N TRP A 154 -4.03 18.21 7.75
CA TRP A 154 -3.17 17.07 7.96
C TRP A 154 -3.09 16.19 6.69
N ALA A 155 -4.21 15.89 6.06
CA ALA A 155 -4.24 15.10 4.84
C ALA A 155 -3.50 15.78 3.67
N LEU A 156 -3.68 17.09 3.50
CA LEU A 156 -2.98 17.86 2.46
C LEU A 156 -1.47 17.90 2.70
N LYS A 157 -1.06 18.00 3.96
CA LYS A 157 0.36 17.99 4.34
C LYS A 157 0.98 16.61 4.12
N LYS A 158 0.27 15.55 4.50
CA LYS A 158 0.75 14.16 4.38
C LYS A 158 0.77 13.69 2.93
N TYR A 159 -0.20 14.10 2.14
CA TYR A 159 -0.39 13.69 0.75
C TYR A 159 -0.57 14.93 -0.15
N PRO A 160 0.52 15.63 -0.53
CA PRO A 160 0.43 16.92 -1.25
C PRO A 160 -0.39 16.88 -2.56
N HIS A 161 -0.44 15.72 -3.22
CA HIS A 161 -1.16 15.52 -4.50
C HIS A 161 -2.49 14.77 -4.36
N ILE A 162 -3.01 14.65 -3.13
CA ILE A 162 -4.22 13.85 -2.89
C ILE A 162 -5.43 14.37 -3.68
N LEU A 163 -5.56 15.68 -3.81
CA LEU A 163 -6.69 16.31 -4.51
C LEU A 163 -6.65 16.13 -6.04
N ASP A 164 -5.50 15.74 -6.61
CA ASP A 164 -5.36 15.50 -8.05
C ASP A 164 -6.05 14.20 -8.47
N VAL A 165 -6.18 13.24 -7.55
CA VAL A 165 -6.64 11.88 -7.87
C VAL A 165 -7.80 11.39 -6.99
N VAL A 166 -7.97 11.95 -5.78
CA VAL A 166 -9.00 11.55 -4.81
C VAL A 166 -10.18 12.50 -4.87
N SER A 167 -11.40 11.97 -4.98
CA SER A 167 -12.62 12.80 -4.94
C SER A 167 -12.88 13.35 -3.53
N VAL A 168 -13.61 14.46 -3.45
CA VAL A 168 -14.01 15.07 -2.16
C VAL A 168 -14.76 14.05 -1.28
N THR A 169 -15.64 13.25 -1.86
CA THR A 169 -16.38 12.21 -1.12
C THR A 169 -15.45 11.13 -0.57
N GLN A 170 -14.45 10.72 -1.34
CA GLN A 170 -13.46 9.73 -0.89
C GLN A 170 -12.58 10.30 0.22
N LEU A 171 -12.13 11.55 0.07
CA LEU A 171 -11.33 12.22 1.09
C LEU A 171 -12.14 12.43 2.39
N ALA A 172 -13.37 12.88 2.30
CA ALA A 172 -14.26 13.05 3.44
C ALA A 172 -14.47 11.71 4.19
N SER A 173 -14.73 10.62 3.45
CA SER A 173 -14.83 9.27 4.03
C SER A 173 -13.57 8.86 4.78
N PHE A 174 -12.37 9.11 4.22
CA PHE A 174 -11.08 8.81 4.85
C PHE A 174 -10.86 9.60 6.14
N LEU A 175 -11.25 10.88 6.13
CA LEU A 175 -11.12 11.79 7.27
C LEU A 175 -12.24 11.61 8.32
N ASN A 176 -13.16 10.66 8.10
CA ASN A 176 -14.37 10.50 8.91
C ASN A 176 -15.15 11.82 9.05
N LEU A 177 -15.40 12.48 7.91
CA LEU A 177 -16.16 13.70 7.76
C LEU A 177 -17.32 13.49 6.77
N THR A 178 -18.26 14.40 6.74
CA THR A 178 -19.24 14.50 5.64
C THR A 178 -18.66 15.40 4.54
N LYS A 179 -19.17 15.26 3.31
CA LYS A 179 -18.71 16.10 2.19
C LYS A 179 -19.08 17.58 2.34
N GLU A 180 -20.01 17.87 3.24
CA GLU A 180 -20.49 19.23 3.58
C GLU A 180 -19.64 19.89 4.69
N THR A 181 -18.82 19.11 5.41
CA THR A 181 -17.92 19.59 6.45
C THR A 181 -16.69 20.24 5.85
#